data_f39cae4eb212678243aae2f6aaeaeff3
#
_entry.id   f39cae4eb212678243aae2f6aaeaeff3
#
_cell.length_a   1.000
_cell.length_b   1.000
_cell.length_c   1.000
_cell.angle_alpha   90.00
_cell.angle_beta   90.00
_cell.angle_gamma   90.00
#
_symmetry.space_group_name_H-M   'P 1'
#
loop_
_entity.id
_entity.type
_entity.pdbx_description
1 polymer ?
#
loop_
_entity_poly.entity_id
_entity_poly.type
_entity_poly.pdbx_seq_one_letter_code
_entity_poly.pdbx_strand_id
1 'polypeptide(L)'
;MAITCALTLNTYGDLAAPEAYIRVATAETYKANVQPDPAQPRDERQFVRYSADVYLDAAARAAAKNPLDRAVGTFEWDQAEPNILAACYAHLRGQETYAAAVDC
;
A
#
# COMPACT_ATOMS: atom_id res chain seq x y z
N MET A 1 -6.26 -10.51 4.45
CA MET A 1 -5.96 -9.25 5.18
C MET A 1 -6.32 -8.07 4.30
N ALA A 2 -6.93 -7.06 4.85
CA ALA A 2 -7.28 -5.81 4.18
C ALA A 2 -7.48 -4.72 5.21
N ILE A 3 -7.64 -3.47 4.74
CA ILE A 3 -7.95 -2.33 5.60
C ILE A 3 -9.14 -1.56 5.03
N THR A 4 -9.85 -0.85 5.88
CA THR A 4 -10.95 0.04 5.48
C THR A 4 -10.73 1.43 6.05
N CYS A 5 -11.09 2.45 5.27
CA CYS A 5 -11.09 3.83 5.73
C CYS A 5 -11.99 4.67 4.83
N ALA A 6 -12.35 5.88 5.31
CA ALA A 6 -13.08 6.84 4.49
C ALA A 6 -12.12 7.52 3.52
N LEU A 7 -12.45 7.51 2.23
CA LEU A 7 -11.65 8.14 1.19
C LEU A 7 -12.51 8.99 0.28
N THR A 8 -11.89 9.98 -0.35
CA THR A 8 -12.47 10.70 -1.49
C THR A 8 -11.64 10.34 -2.72
N LEU A 9 -12.30 9.75 -3.72
CA LEU A 9 -11.62 9.24 -4.92
C LEU A 9 -11.65 10.32 -6.01
N ASN A 10 -10.53 11.01 -6.19
CA ASN A 10 -10.42 12.11 -7.15
C ASN A 10 -10.54 11.65 -8.59
N THR A 11 -10.20 10.40 -8.89
CA THR A 11 -10.28 9.81 -10.24
C THR A 11 -11.70 9.88 -10.81
N TYR A 12 -12.72 9.90 -9.96
CA TYR A 12 -14.13 9.91 -10.34
C TYR A 12 -14.85 11.18 -9.89
N GLY A 13 -14.16 12.33 -9.90
CA GLY A 13 -14.78 13.60 -9.57
C GLY A 13 -15.20 13.71 -8.09
N ASP A 14 -14.28 13.41 -7.19
CA ASP A 14 -14.49 13.49 -5.74
C ASP A 14 -15.57 12.52 -5.23
N LEU A 15 -15.58 11.30 -5.74
CA LEU A 15 -16.47 10.25 -5.24
C LEU A 15 -16.15 9.95 -3.78
N ALA A 16 -17.12 10.11 -2.88
CA ALA A 16 -16.96 9.74 -1.49
C ALA A 16 -17.11 8.24 -1.30
N ALA A 17 -16.14 7.63 -0.62
CA ALA A 17 -16.15 6.22 -0.26
C ALA A 17 -15.94 6.10 1.24
N PRO A 18 -17.03 6.16 2.05
CA PRO A 18 -16.90 6.21 3.53
C PRO A 18 -16.34 4.92 4.13
N GLU A 19 -16.45 3.81 3.42
CA GLU A 19 -15.97 2.49 3.87
C GLU A 19 -15.11 1.83 2.78
N ALA A 20 -14.23 2.63 2.15
CA ALA A 20 -13.36 2.12 1.10
C ALA A 20 -12.55 0.91 1.61
N TYR A 21 -12.56 -0.16 0.83
CA TYR A 21 -11.86 -1.41 1.13
C TYR A 21 -10.57 -1.45 0.32
N ILE A 22 -9.44 -1.54 1.00
CA ILE A 22 -8.12 -1.52 0.39
C ILE A 22 -7.44 -2.87 0.62
N ARG A 23 -7.04 -3.52 -0.46
CA ARG A 23 -6.39 -4.83 -0.42
C ARG A 23 -5.09 -4.78 -1.22
N VAL A 24 -3.98 -5.17 -0.60
CA VAL A 24 -2.73 -5.34 -1.33
C VAL A 24 -2.89 -6.48 -2.32
N ALA A 25 -2.81 -6.16 -3.60
CA ALA A 25 -2.99 -7.12 -4.68
C ALA A 25 -1.67 -7.77 -5.09
N THR A 26 -0.59 -6.99 -5.12
CA THR A 26 0.75 -7.48 -5.46
C THR A 26 1.78 -6.89 -4.52
N ALA A 27 2.80 -7.70 -4.20
CA ALA A 27 3.96 -7.25 -3.44
C ALA A 27 5.16 -8.03 -3.95
N GLU A 28 6.25 -7.31 -4.19
CA GLU A 28 7.50 -7.94 -4.63
C GLU A 28 8.68 -7.34 -3.89
N THR A 29 9.71 -8.14 -3.69
CA THR A 29 10.97 -7.70 -3.12
C THR A 29 12.02 -7.60 -4.22
N TYR A 30 12.88 -6.61 -4.10
CA TYR A 30 14.02 -6.48 -5.00
C TYR A 30 15.21 -5.88 -4.25
N LYS A 31 16.40 -6.07 -4.81
CA LYS A 31 17.63 -5.50 -4.27
C LYS A 31 18.08 -4.35 -5.15
N ALA A 32 18.56 -3.29 -4.54
CA ALA A 32 19.11 -2.14 -5.25
C ALA A 32 20.35 -1.64 -4.51
N ASN A 33 21.30 -1.14 -5.28
CA ASN A 33 22.46 -0.47 -4.72
C ASN A 33 22.14 0.98 -4.45
N VAL A 34 22.37 1.43 -3.23
CA VAL A 34 22.10 2.78 -2.77
C VAL A 34 23.41 3.44 -2.41
N GLN A 35 23.60 4.68 -2.84
CA GLN A 35 24.78 5.48 -2.48
C GLN A 35 24.27 6.82 -1.95
N PRO A 36 23.92 6.88 -0.64
CA PRO A 36 23.35 8.10 -0.06
C PRO A 36 24.37 9.24 0.01
N ASP A 37 25.67 8.91 0.04
CA ASP A 37 26.76 9.89 0.02
C ASP A 37 27.75 9.48 -1.08
N PRO A 38 28.08 10.36 -2.04
CA PRO A 38 29.06 10.03 -3.09
C PRO A 38 30.44 9.65 -2.56
N ALA A 39 30.80 10.06 -1.33
CA ALA A 39 32.06 9.71 -0.68
C ALA A 39 32.03 8.32 -0.05
N GLN A 40 30.88 7.67 0.05
CA GLN A 40 30.70 6.36 0.63
C GLN A 40 30.58 5.28 -0.45
N PRO A 41 30.94 4.02 -0.16
CA PRO A 41 30.70 2.93 -1.11
C PRO A 41 29.19 2.69 -1.26
N ARG A 42 28.81 2.10 -2.41
CA ARG A 42 27.43 1.70 -2.64
C ARG A 42 27.05 0.59 -1.66
N ASP A 43 25.82 0.66 -1.18
CA ASP A 43 25.25 -0.27 -0.22
C ASP A 43 24.08 -1.01 -0.87
N GLU A 44 24.09 -2.34 -0.80
CA GLU A 44 22.99 -3.15 -1.33
C GLU A 44 21.90 -3.24 -0.26
N ARG A 45 20.69 -2.78 -0.62
CA ARG A 45 19.53 -2.79 0.26
C ARG A 45 18.38 -3.52 -0.39
N GLN A 46 17.49 -4.05 0.43
CA GLN A 46 16.27 -4.68 -0.01
C GLN A 46 15.11 -3.71 0.08
N PHE A 47 14.27 -3.73 -0.94
CA PHE A 47 13.07 -2.90 -1.01
C PHE A 47 11.85 -3.76 -1.28
N VAL A 48 10.69 -3.26 -0.88
CA VAL A 48 9.40 -3.84 -1.23
C VAL A 48 8.66 -2.84 -2.08
N ARG A 49 8.14 -3.31 -3.20
CA ARG A 49 7.22 -2.55 -4.06
C ARG A 49 5.89 -3.26 -4.08
N TYR A 50 4.81 -2.52 -3.86
CA TYR A 50 3.47 -3.10 -3.78
C TYR A 50 2.46 -2.26 -4.52
N SER A 51 1.36 -2.90 -4.92
CA SER A 51 0.15 -2.22 -5.36
C SER A 51 -1.04 -2.74 -4.58
N ALA A 52 -1.93 -1.82 -4.21
CA ALA A 52 -3.16 -2.12 -3.49
C ALA A 52 -4.35 -1.65 -4.29
N ASP A 53 -5.37 -2.48 -4.41
CA ASP A 53 -6.61 -2.14 -5.08
C ASP A 53 -7.58 -1.51 -4.08
N VAL A 54 -8.23 -0.42 -4.49
CA VAL A 54 -9.19 0.32 -3.69
C VAL A 54 -10.58 0.05 -4.24
N TYR A 55 -11.47 -0.52 -3.43
CA TYR A 55 -12.87 -0.79 -3.77
C TYR A 55 -13.77 0.17 -3.00
N LEU A 56 -14.98 0.38 -3.52
CA LEU A 56 -15.97 1.24 -2.87
C LEU A 56 -16.23 0.78 -1.43
N ASP A 57 -16.37 -0.53 -1.23
CA ASP A 57 -16.57 -1.16 0.07
C ASP A 57 -16.25 -2.66 -0.01
N ALA A 58 -16.36 -3.36 1.13
CA ALA A 58 -16.11 -4.80 1.17
C ALA A 58 -17.12 -5.60 0.31
N ALA A 59 -18.36 -5.12 0.21
CA ALA A 59 -19.37 -5.77 -0.61
C ALA A 59 -19.01 -5.71 -2.10
N ALA A 60 -18.44 -4.61 -2.57
CA ALA A 60 -17.97 -4.49 -3.94
C ALA A 60 -16.84 -5.49 -4.24
N ARG A 61 -15.93 -5.69 -3.29
CA ARG A 61 -14.87 -6.70 -3.43
C ARG A 61 -15.45 -8.12 -3.47
N ALA A 62 -16.39 -8.43 -2.59
CA ALA A 62 -17.04 -9.72 -2.54
C ALA A 62 -17.85 -10.04 -3.80
N ALA A 63 -18.43 -9.02 -4.43
CA ALA A 63 -19.15 -9.14 -5.69
C ALA A 63 -18.22 -9.18 -6.92
N ALA A 64 -16.91 -9.21 -6.73
CA ALA A 64 -15.89 -9.23 -7.78
C ALA A 64 -15.98 -8.03 -8.74
N LYS A 65 -16.42 -6.89 -8.25
CA LYS A 65 -16.41 -5.64 -9.03
C LYS A 65 -14.99 -5.15 -9.22
N ASN A 66 -14.77 -4.40 -10.29
CA ASN A 66 -13.45 -3.82 -10.55
C ASN A 66 -13.09 -2.80 -9.48
N PRO A 67 -11.80 -2.72 -9.09
CA PRO A 67 -11.36 -1.67 -8.19
C PRO A 67 -11.54 -0.29 -8.82
N LEU A 68 -11.84 0.70 -7.97
CA LEU A 68 -12.04 2.08 -8.41
C LEU A 68 -10.73 2.85 -8.52
N ASP A 69 -9.71 2.44 -7.79
CA ASP A 69 -8.41 3.11 -7.76
C ASP A 69 -7.34 2.12 -7.36
N ARG A 70 -6.08 2.56 -7.45
CA ARG A 70 -4.93 1.77 -7.08
C ARG A 70 -3.94 2.64 -6.31
N ALA A 71 -3.50 2.16 -5.16
CA ALA A 71 -2.42 2.76 -4.40
C ALA A 71 -1.14 1.97 -4.65
N VAL A 72 -0.05 2.67 -4.92
CA VAL A 72 1.26 2.04 -5.12
C VAL A 72 2.25 2.63 -4.12
N GLY A 73 3.20 1.83 -3.70
CA GLY A 73 4.23 2.28 -2.78
C GLY A 73 5.48 1.45 -2.87
N THR A 74 6.57 2.04 -2.43
CA THR A 74 7.87 1.41 -2.34
C THR A 74 8.52 1.84 -1.03
N PHE A 75 9.11 0.89 -0.32
CA PHE A 75 9.82 1.20 0.92
C PHE A 75 11.01 0.27 1.10
N GLU A 76 11.98 0.72 1.88
CA GLU A 76 13.10 -0.12 2.28
C GLU A 76 12.64 -1.15 3.29
N TRP A 77 12.95 -2.43 3.03
CA TRP A 77 12.56 -3.53 3.90
C TRP A 77 13.74 -3.92 4.79
N ASP A 78 13.62 -3.64 6.07
CA ASP A 78 14.63 -3.96 7.08
C ASP A 78 14.49 -5.38 7.64
N GLN A 79 13.46 -6.12 7.19
CA GLN A 79 13.14 -7.48 7.64
C GLN A 79 12.71 -7.58 9.11
N ALA A 80 12.44 -6.46 9.76
CA ALA A 80 11.89 -6.45 11.11
C ALA A 80 10.48 -7.07 11.15
N GLU A 81 9.71 -6.91 10.06
CA GLU A 81 8.44 -7.59 9.87
C GLU A 81 8.63 -8.63 8.76
N PRO A 82 8.72 -9.93 9.08
CA PRO A 82 8.97 -10.97 8.09
C PRO A 82 7.78 -11.21 7.15
N ASN A 83 6.57 -10.82 7.55
CA ASN A 83 5.41 -10.91 6.68
C ASN A 83 5.35 -9.69 5.76
N ILE A 84 5.66 -9.89 4.48
CA ILE A 84 5.72 -8.82 3.48
C ILE A 84 4.37 -8.10 3.35
N LEU A 85 3.26 -8.83 3.38
CA LEU A 85 1.93 -8.22 3.29
C LEU A 85 1.64 -7.33 4.50
N ALA A 86 1.97 -7.80 5.70
CA ALA A 86 1.82 -6.98 6.91
C ALA A 86 2.68 -5.71 6.84
N ALA A 87 3.90 -5.81 6.31
CA ALA A 87 4.77 -4.66 6.12
C ALA A 87 4.18 -3.66 5.13
N CYS A 88 3.58 -4.13 4.04
CA CYS A 88 2.89 -3.27 3.06
C CYS A 88 1.72 -2.52 3.69
N TYR A 89 0.88 -3.19 4.47
CA TYR A 89 -0.24 -2.54 5.16
C TYR A 89 0.24 -1.53 6.21
N ALA A 90 1.32 -1.84 6.92
CA ALA A 90 1.93 -0.88 7.87
C ALA A 90 2.42 0.37 7.15
N HIS A 91 3.04 0.23 5.99
CA HIS A 91 3.48 1.35 5.18
C HIS A 91 2.30 2.18 4.67
N LEU A 92 1.22 1.54 4.19
CA LEU A 92 0.00 2.23 3.78
C LEU A 92 -0.59 3.06 4.93
N ARG A 93 -0.71 2.46 6.11
CA ARG A 93 -1.28 3.14 7.29
C ARG A 93 -0.41 4.28 7.80
N GLY A 94 0.86 4.28 7.48
CA GLY A 94 1.77 5.39 7.77
C GLY A 94 1.56 6.61 6.89
N GLN A 95 0.82 6.49 5.78
CA GLN A 95 0.49 7.61 4.92
C GLN A 95 -0.71 8.37 5.47
N GLU A 96 -0.71 9.70 5.32
CA GLU A 96 -1.76 10.55 5.86
C GLU A 96 -3.16 10.15 5.37
N THR A 97 -3.29 9.80 4.10
CA THR A 97 -4.54 9.38 3.48
C THR A 97 -5.17 8.17 4.18
N TYR A 98 -4.35 7.25 4.69
CA TYR A 98 -4.80 5.98 5.26
C TYR A 98 -4.56 5.89 6.76
N ALA A 99 -4.22 6.98 7.42
CA ALA A 99 -3.85 7.00 8.84
C ALA A 99 -4.98 6.51 9.76
N ALA A 100 -6.24 6.74 9.37
CA ALA A 100 -7.41 6.30 10.13
C ALA A 100 -7.90 4.89 9.76
N ALA A 101 -7.19 4.18 8.88
CA ALA A 101 -7.59 2.86 8.42
C ALA A 101 -7.56 1.83 9.55
N VAL A 102 -8.51 0.91 9.51
CA VAL A 102 -8.60 -0.20 10.45
C VAL A 102 -8.55 -1.53 9.70
N ASP A 103 -8.05 -2.56 10.37
CA ASP A 103 -8.01 -3.92 9.81
C ASP A 103 -9.43 -4.49 9.68
N CYS A 104 -9.63 -5.28 8.64
CA CYS A 104 -10.89 -5.97 8.45
C CYS A 104 -10.72 -7.42 7.99
#